data_6da395f32d19a4474f84c56882b54a7e
#
_entry.id   6da395f32d19a4474f84c56882b54a7e
#
_cell.length_a   1.000
_cell.length_b   1.000
_cell.length_c   1.000
_cell.angle_alpha   90.00
_cell.angle_beta   90.00
_cell.angle_gamma   90.00
#
_symmetry.space_group_name_H-M   'P 1'
#
loop_
_entity.id
_entity.type
_entity.pdbx_description
1 polymer ?
#
loop_
_entity_poly.entity_id
_entity_poly.type
_entity_poly.pdbx_seq_one_letter_code
_entity_poly.pdbx_strand_id
1 'polypeptide(L)'
;RATLHNADEIARKDIREGDTVRIQKAGEIIPQILEVVASKRPAEAVPFDFEGRLKELGLDAVRVGDEAAYKLRAPSREMKIRRLIHFASKQCLDIDGLGEAVAEQLVDLGLVDAPVDALAVTPEQWRMLEGFKEKSVDNMMAGLAQAKQRELWRAIHALGIPNIGMQTAKDLARHFRSLDALESAQAADLLITKVGKKGGISHESIISGVGVEVSQSILGFFSDPQHRDWVKAMRAAGLNLAEADIASTVEGVAGKTFVLTGTLPTLGRDEARDLIEKAGGKVSGSV
;
A
#
# COMPACT_ATOMS: atom_id res chain seq x y z
N ARG A 1 -18.19 -3.19 18.59
CA ARG A 1 -17.70 -1.88 18.12
C ARG A 1 -18.58 -1.41 16.96
N ALA A 2 -18.84 -0.10 16.85
CA ALA A 2 -19.53 0.52 15.73
C ALA A 2 -18.67 1.67 15.20
N THR A 3 -18.79 1.98 13.91
CA THR A 3 -18.05 3.10 13.34
C THR A 3 -18.67 4.44 13.73
N LEU A 4 -17.82 5.42 13.98
CA LEU A 4 -18.17 6.83 14.13
C LEU A 4 -18.05 7.61 12.81
N HIS A 5 -17.63 6.92 11.73
CA HIS A 5 -17.34 7.44 10.39
C HIS A 5 -16.19 8.46 10.37
N ASN A 6 -16.46 9.70 10.74
CA ASN A 6 -15.51 10.82 10.72
C ASN A 6 -15.93 11.91 11.72
N ALA A 7 -15.12 12.95 11.87
CA ALA A 7 -15.37 14.06 12.78
C ALA A 7 -16.69 14.81 12.49
N ASP A 8 -17.03 14.97 11.20
CA ASP A 8 -18.27 15.68 10.80
C ASP A 8 -19.51 14.90 11.22
N GLU A 9 -19.49 13.57 11.12
CA GLU A 9 -20.59 12.71 11.56
C GLU A 9 -20.73 12.71 13.09
N ILE A 10 -19.61 12.76 13.83
CA ILE A 10 -19.62 12.90 15.29
C ILE A 10 -20.29 14.22 15.67
N ALA A 11 -19.87 15.32 15.04
CA ALA A 11 -20.44 16.66 15.30
C ALA A 11 -21.91 16.72 14.86
N ARG A 12 -22.27 16.22 13.67
CA ARG A 12 -23.63 16.25 13.12
C ARG A 12 -24.62 15.49 14.01
N LYS A 13 -24.20 14.37 14.58
CA LYS A 13 -25.02 13.54 15.46
C LYS A 13 -24.90 13.93 16.92
N ASP A 14 -24.07 14.91 17.25
CA ASP A 14 -23.75 15.33 18.62
C ASP A 14 -23.41 14.14 19.52
N ILE A 15 -22.51 13.27 19.06
CA ILE A 15 -22.11 12.08 19.82
C ILE A 15 -21.10 12.50 20.89
N ARG A 16 -21.38 12.12 22.15
CA ARG A 16 -20.54 12.42 23.31
C ARG A 16 -20.09 11.14 24.01
N GLU A 17 -19.00 11.21 24.75
CA GLU A 17 -18.57 10.10 25.59
C GLU A 17 -19.62 9.82 26.67
N GLY A 18 -19.93 8.53 26.88
CA GLY A 18 -20.98 8.09 27.79
C GLY A 18 -22.40 8.02 27.21
N ASP A 19 -22.62 8.49 25.98
CA ASP A 19 -23.93 8.41 25.33
C ASP A 19 -24.43 6.98 25.15
N THR A 20 -25.74 6.79 25.33
CA THR A 20 -26.44 5.62 24.83
C THR A 20 -26.81 5.85 23.37
N VAL A 21 -26.44 4.92 22.48
CA VAL A 21 -26.66 5.06 21.03
C VAL A 21 -27.46 3.90 20.47
N ARG A 22 -28.22 4.15 19.41
CA ARG A 22 -28.79 3.11 18.54
C ARG A 22 -27.79 2.77 17.44
N ILE A 23 -27.57 1.47 17.26
CA ILE A 23 -26.69 0.95 16.21
C ILE A 23 -27.51 0.22 15.15
N GLN A 24 -27.12 0.39 13.89
CA GLN A 24 -27.65 -0.34 12.76
C GLN A 24 -26.50 -0.99 12.00
N LYS A 25 -26.70 -2.20 11.48
CA LYS A 25 -25.80 -2.76 10.46
C LYS A 25 -26.07 -2.05 9.14
N ALA A 26 -25.06 -1.33 8.62
CA ALA A 26 -25.10 -0.77 7.30
C ALA A 26 -24.46 -1.79 6.32
N GLY A 27 -25.26 -2.33 5.42
CA GLY A 27 -24.83 -3.46 4.60
C GLY A 27 -24.60 -4.72 5.44
N GLU A 28 -23.76 -5.64 4.98
CA GLU A 28 -23.60 -6.94 5.65
C GLU A 28 -22.56 -6.94 6.79
N ILE A 29 -21.72 -5.91 6.97
CA ILE A 29 -20.49 -6.10 7.76
C ILE A 29 -20.25 -5.06 8.87
N ILE A 30 -20.49 -3.75 8.68
CA ILE A 30 -20.03 -2.73 9.62
C ILE A 30 -21.19 -2.09 10.40
N PRO A 31 -21.30 -2.28 11.74
CA PRO A 31 -22.25 -1.54 12.55
C PRO A 31 -21.93 -0.03 12.55
N GLN A 32 -22.94 0.80 12.32
CA GLN A 32 -22.85 2.26 12.43
C GLN A 32 -23.78 2.80 13.49
N ILE A 33 -23.43 3.95 14.08
CA ILE A 33 -24.31 4.67 14.98
C ILE A 33 -25.37 5.38 14.13
N LEU A 34 -26.64 5.04 14.39
CA LEU A 34 -27.79 5.68 13.75
C LEU A 34 -28.09 7.02 14.41
N GLU A 35 -28.32 7.00 15.74
CA GLU A 35 -28.69 8.18 16.53
C GLU A 35 -28.26 8.03 17.99
N VAL A 36 -28.21 9.14 18.70
CA VAL A 36 -28.04 9.22 20.15
C VAL A 36 -29.39 9.20 20.84
N VAL A 37 -29.52 8.43 21.91
CA VAL A 37 -30.72 8.43 22.79
C VAL A 37 -30.57 9.55 23.82
N ALA A 38 -30.94 10.77 23.44
CA ALA A 38 -30.73 11.98 24.23
C ALA A 38 -31.31 11.90 25.68
N SER A 39 -32.40 11.15 25.85
CA SER A 39 -33.03 10.95 27.18
C SER A 39 -32.16 10.12 28.14
N LYS A 40 -31.12 9.45 27.66
CA LYS A 40 -30.18 8.63 28.45
C LYS A 40 -28.80 9.25 28.52
N ARG A 41 -28.62 10.46 28.01
CA ARG A 41 -27.32 11.16 28.05
C ARG A 41 -26.98 11.55 29.49
N PRO A 42 -25.73 11.27 29.94
CA PRO A 42 -25.24 11.77 31.22
C PRO A 42 -25.28 13.31 31.27
N ALA A 43 -25.63 13.89 32.41
CA ALA A 43 -25.75 15.35 32.56
C ALA A 43 -24.40 16.08 32.35
N GLU A 44 -23.30 15.39 32.66
CA GLU A 44 -21.92 15.87 32.53
C GLU A 44 -21.32 15.66 31.13
N ALA A 45 -22.05 15.03 30.22
CA ALA A 45 -21.52 14.74 28.88
C ALA A 45 -21.26 16.02 28.06
N VAL A 46 -20.02 16.25 27.70
CA VAL A 46 -19.57 17.38 26.88
C VAL A 46 -19.41 16.99 25.40
N PRO A 47 -19.53 17.94 24.45
CA PRO A 47 -19.24 17.69 23.05
C PRO A 47 -17.86 17.07 22.87
N PHE A 48 -17.74 16.09 21.96
CA PHE A 48 -16.47 15.44 21.70
C PHE A 48 -15.55 16.37 20.93
N ASP A 49 -14.41 16.76 21.54
CA ASP A 49 -13.36 17.55 20.89
C ASP A 49 -12.41 16.64 20.12
N PHE A 50 -12.69 16.44 18.83
CA PHE A 50 -11.87 15.58 17.96
C PHE A 50 -10.44 16.10 17.81
N GLU A 51 -10.28 17.42 17.62
CA GLU A 51 -8.95 18.04 17.43
C GLU A 51 -8.13 18.03 18.71
N GLY A 52 -8.78 18.34 19.84
CA GLY A 52 -8.16 18.24 21.16
C GLY A 52 -7.67 16.82 21.43
N ARG A 53 -8.49 15.81 21.08
CA ARG A 53 -8.11 14.40 21.24
C ARG A 53 -6.92 14.00 20.36
N LEU A 54 -6.84 14.50 19.13
CA LEU A 54 -5.66 14.28 18.28
C LEU A 54 -4.38 14.85 18.94
N LYS A 55 -4.46 16.07 19.48
CA LYS A 55 -3.33 16.70 20.19
C LYS A 55 -2.91 15.94 21.43
N GLU A 56 -3.86 15.49 22.26
CA GLU A 56 -3.60 14.64 23.44
C GLU A 56 -2.87 13.35 23.08
N LEU A 57 -3.20 12.76 21.91
CA LEU A 57 -2.54 11.57 21.39
C LEU A 57 -1.21 11.86 20.70
N GLY A 58 -0.76 13.13 20.69
CA GLY A 58 0.47 13.54 20.00
C GLY A 58 0.39 13.41 18.47
N LEU A 59 -0.82 13.39 17.90
CA LEU A 59 -1.04 13.26 16.47
C LEU A 59 -1.17 14.65 15.83
N ASP A 60 -0.16 15.05 15.05
CA ASP A 60 -0.22 16.27 14.24
C ASP A 60 -0.99 15.97 12.94
N ALA A 61 -2.29 16.18 12.98
CA ALA A 61 -3.18 15.94 11.87
C ALA A 61 -3.85 17.22 11.40
N VAL A 62 -4.06 17.32 10.09
CA VAL A 62 -4.73 18.46 9.46
C VAL A 62 -5.88 17.97 8.58
N ARG A 63 -6.94 18.75 8.55
CA ARG A 63 -8.01 18.60 7.57
C ARG A 63 -7.57 19.23 6.24
N VAL A 64 -7.74 18.51 5.15
CA VAL A 64 -7.32 18.97 3.82
C VAL A 64 -8.56 19.43 3.05
N GLY A 65 -8.69 20.74 2.87
CA GLY A 65 -9.84 21.36 2.19
C GLY A 65 -11.16 21.02 2.87
N ASP A 66 -12.18 20.70 2.09
CA ASP A 66 -13.53 20.32 2.55
C ASP A 66 -13.68 18.80 2.79
N GLU A 67 -12.59 18.04 2.70
CA GLU A 67 -12.63 16.59 2.98
C GLU A 67 -12.95 16.34 4.46
N ALA A 68 -13.81 15.35 4.72
CA ALA A 68 -14.12 14.92 6.09
C ALA A 68 -12.96 14.18 6.79
N ALA A 69 -11.89 13.87 6.05
CA ALA A 69 -10.74 13.12 6.52
C ALA A 69 -9.63 14.03 7.05
N TYR A 70 -9.01 13.61 8.16
CA TYR A 70 -7.79 14.22 8.68
C TYR A 70 -6.58 13.44 8.16
N LYS A 71 -5.55 14.16 7.71
CA LYS A 71 -4.27 13.57 7.28
C LYS A 71 -3.19 13.97 8.28
N LEU A 72 -2.38 13.02 8.70
CA LEU A 72 -1.21 13.29 9.54
C LEU A 72 -0.16 14.04 8.72
N ARG A 73 0.45 15.09 9.30
CA ARG A 73 1.58 15.81 8.69
C ARG A 73 2.85 14.98 8.69
N ALA A 74 3.02 14.15 9.70
CA ALA A 74 4.11 13.19 9.80
C ALA A 74 3.55 11.81 10.17
N PRO A 75 4.15 10.71 9.70
CA PRO A 75 3.69 9.37 10.04
C PRO A 75 3.88 9.13 11.55
N SER A 76 2.84 8.59 12.21
CA SER A 76 2.95 8.13 13.60
C SER A 76 3.88 6.92 13.70
N ARG A 77 4.33 6.60 14.95
CA ARG A 77 5.11 5.39 15.22
C ARG A 77 4.45 4.14 14.63
N GLU A 78 3.16 3.97 14.86
CA GLU A 78 2.40 2.81 14.35
C GLU A 78 2.35 2.78 12.82
N MET A 79 2.25 3.94 12.17
CA MET A 79 2.28 4.01 10.71
C MET A 79 3.65 3.63 10.15
N LYS A 80 4.75 4.07 10.78
CA LYS A 80 6.10 3.68 10.39
C LYS A 80 6.29 2.17 10.50
N ILE A 81 5.90 1.58 11.62
CA ILE A 81 5.95 0.12 11.86
C ILE A 81 5.14 -0.62 10.79
N ARG A 82 3.89 -0.24 10.55
CA ARG A 82 3.02 -0.90 9.55
C ARG A 82 3.56 -0.77 8.13
N ARG A 83 4.10 0.39 7.77
CA ARG A 83 4.73 0.60 6.45
C ARG A 83 5.97 -0.29 6.31
N LEU A 84 6.77 -0.43 7.34
CA LEU A 84 7.96 -1.29 7.36
C LEU A 84 7.58 -2.77 7.24
N ILE A 85 6.57 -3.23 7.99
CA ILE A 85 6.04 -4.60 7.91
C ILE A 85 5.50 -4.89 6.50
N HIS A 86 4.74 -3.94 5.91
CA HIS A 86 4.25 -4.08 4.56
C HIS A 86 5.41 -4.21 3.56
N PHE A 87 6.38 -3.31 3.62
CA PHE A 87 7.57 -3.29 2.77
C PHE A 87 8.35 -4.61 2.80
N ALA A 88 8.50 -5.19 4.00
CA ALA A 88 9.21 -6.45 4.22
C ALA A 88 8.36 -7.70 3.94
N SER A 89 7.04 -7.56 3.80
CA SER A 89 6.11 -8.68 3.70
C SER A 89 6.42 -9.61 2.52
N LYS A 90 5.91 -10.86 2.62
CA LYS A 90 6.03 -11.88 1.57
C LYS A 90 5.50 -11.44 0.21
N GLN A 91 4.51 -10.55 0.19
CA GLN A 91 3.92 -10.01 -1.04
C GLN A 91 4.70 -8.82 -1.62
N CYS A 92 5.65 -8.29 -0.87
CA CYS A 92 6.52 -7.19 -1.24
C CYS A 92 7.96 -7.69 -1.40
N LEU A 93 8.91 -7.15 -0.66
CA LEU A 93 10.33 -7.52 -0.80
C LEU A 93 10.69 -8.87 -0.17
N ASP A 94 9.79 -9.46 0.63
CA ASP A 94 9.94 -10.79 1.25
C ASP A 94 11.25 -10.88 2.06
N ILE A 95 11.42 -9.92 2.99
CA ILE A 95 12.58 -9.85 3.88
C ILE A 95 12.29 -10.73 5.09
N ASP A 96 12.79 -11.96 5.05
CA ASP A 96 12.58 -12.92 6.14
C ASP A 96 13.22 -12.43 7.45
N GLY A 97 12.50 -12.64 8.55
CA GLY A 97 12.91 -12.19 9.88
C GLY A 97 12.55 -10.74 10.22
N LEU A 98 12.11 -9.91 9.28
CA LEU A 98 11.63 -8.55 9.55
C LEU A 98 10.11 -8.57 9.85
N GLY A 99 9.75 -9.11 11.02
CA GLY A 99 8.39 -9.11 11.55
C GLY A 99 8.10 -7.92 12.46
N GLU A 100 6.92 -7.94 13.11
CA GLU A 100 6.41 -6.83 13.94
C GLU A 100 7.40 -6.43 15.04
N ALA A 101 7.88 -7.39 15.84
CA ALA A 101 8.81 -7.11 16.95
C ALA A 101 10.15 -6.50 16.50
N VAL A 102 10.64 -6.87 15.32
CA VAL A 102 11.85 -6.29 14.73
C VAL A 102 11.57 -4.89 14.19
N ALA A 103 10.43 -4.71 13.52
CA ALA A 103 10.02 -3.40 13.00
C ALA A 103 9.82 -2.38 14.14
N GLU A 104 9.24 -2.78 15.26
CA GLU A 104 9.11 -1.96 16.46
C GLU A 104 10.46 -1.50 16.97
N GLN A 105 11.41 -2.43 17.16
CA GLN A 105 12.74 -2.09 17.64
C GLN A 105 13.49 -1.12 16.69
N LEU A 106 13.41 -1.35 15.38
CA LEU A 106 14.06 -0.49 14.39
C LEU A 106 13.53 0.95 14.44
N VAL A 107 12.21 1.10 14.58
CA VAL A 107 11.55 2.41 14.68
C VAL A 107 11.88 3.06 16.02
N ASP A 108 11.83 2.33 17.13
CA ASP A 108 12.07 2.84 18.48
C ASP A 108 13.54 3.26 18.71
N LEU A 109 14.47 2.56 18.08
CA LEU A 109 15.89 2.93 18.07
C LEU A 109 16.22 4.07 17.08
N GLY A 110 15.24 4.53 16.30
CA GLY A 110 15.45 5.58 15.30
C GLY A 110 16.34 5.14 14.12
N LEU A 111 16.49 3.83 13.92
CA LEU A 111 17.27 3.27 12.80
C LEU A 111 16.49 3.30 11.47
N VAL A 112 15.17 3.36 11.54
CA VAL A 112 14.26 3.40 10.39
C VAL A 112 13.18 4.46 10.63
N ASP A 113 13.12 5.45 9.76
CA ASP A 113 12.06 6.45 9.68
C ASP A 113 11.13 6.19 8.50
N ALA A 114 11.70 5.86 7.36
CA ALA A 114 11.01 5.40 6.16
C ALA A 114 11.26 3.90 5.93
N PRO A 115 10.32 3.16 5.32
CA PRO A 115 10.48 1.71 5.14
C PRO A 115 11.73 1.33 4.33
N VAL A 116 12.17 2.19 3.43
CA VAL A 116 13.38 1.99 2.60
C VAL A 116 14.67 2.04 3.40
N ASP A 117 14.68 2.66 4.57
CA ASP A 117 15.87 2.77 5.43
C ASP A 117 16.34 1.38 5.90
N ALA A 118 15.42 0.42 5.98
CA ALA A 118 15.75 -0.97 6.33
C ALA A 118 16.78 -1.60 5.39
N LEU A 119 16.86 -1.13 4.14
CA LEU A 119 17.83 -1.61 3.16
C LEU A 119 19.26 -1.17 3.44
N ALA A 120 19.43 -0.14 4.28
CA ALA A 120 20.70 0.46 4.63
C ALA A 120 21.15 0.14 6.07
N VAL A 121 20.35 -0.58 6.85
CA VAL A 121 20.72 -0.98 8.23
C VAL A 121 21.94 -1.90 8.19
N THR A 122 22.99 -1.51 8.90
CA THR A 122 24.27 -2.21 8.90
C THR A 122 24.26 -3.44 9.82
N PRO A 123 25.17 -4.42 9.66
CA PRO A 123 25.31 -5.55 10.59
C PRO A 123 25.50 -5.12 12.05
N GLU A 124 26.23 -4.03 12.30
CA GLU A 124 26.43 -3.46 13.62
C GLU A 124 25.14 -2.96 14.23
N GLN A 125 24.31 -2.29 13.43
CA GLN A 125 22.99 -1.81 13.86
C GLN A 125 22.03 -2.98 14.11
N TRP A 126 22.04 -4.02 13.27
CA TRP A 126 21.24 -5.23 13.53
C TRP A 126 21.61 -5.90 14.87
N ARG A 127 22.90 -5.90 15.25
CA ARG A 127 23.34 -6.44 16.57
C ARG A 127 22.81 -5.66 17.77
N MET A 128 22.34 -4.42 17.58
CA MET A 128 21.74 -3.62 18.66
C MET A 128 20.34 -4.09 19.04
N LEU A 129 19.68 -4.86 18.18
CA LEU A 129 18.32 -5.34 18.40
C LEU A 129 18.34 -6.52 19.40
N GLU A 130 17.36 -6.52 20.30
CA GLU A 130 17.17 -7.63 21.23
C GLU A 130 16.90 -8.93 20.45
N GLY A 131 17.57 -10.01 20.86
CA GLY A 131 17.47 -11.32 20.22
C GLY A 131 18.35 -11.50 18.97
N PHE A 132 19.01 -10.45 18.48
CA PHE A 132 19.93 -10.57 17.34
C PHE A 132 21.34 -10.96 17.80
N LYS A 133 21.80 -12.10 17.29
CA LYS A 133 23.18 -12.61 17.40
C LYS A 133 23.73 -12.81 16.00
N GLU A 134 25.00 -13.21 15.87
CA GLU A 134 25.67 -13.37 14.58
C GLU A 134 24.81 -14.12 13.55
N LYS A 135 24.25 -15.28 13.90
CA LYS A 135 23.42 -16.06 12.99
C LYS A 135 22.16 -15.32 12.53
N SER A 136 21.51 -14.54 13.42
CA SER A 136 20.32 -13.76 13.05
C SER A 136 20.67 -12.59 12.14
N VAL A 137 21.84 -11.97 12.37
CA VAL A 137 22.38 -10.91 11.51
C VAL A 137 22.72 -11.48 10.13
N ASP A 138 23.41 -12.61 10.05
CA ASP A 138 23.76 -13.26 8.79
C ASP A 138 22.50 -13.63 7.98
N ASN A 139 21.48 -14.18 8.64
CA ASN A 139 20.21 -14.50 8.01
C ASN A 139 19.51 -13.23 7.48
N MET A 140 19.49 -12.15 8.27
CA MET A 140 18.90 -10.87 7.85
C MET A 140 19.63 -10.29 6.64
N MET A 141 20.97 -10.28 6.68
CA MET A 141 21.77 -9.78 5.54
C MET A 141 21.57 -10.63 4.28
N ALA A 142 21.44 -11.94 4.43
CA ALA A 142 21.10 -12.84 3.32
C ALA A 142 19.68 -12.56 2.78
N GLY A 143 18.71 -12.36 3.66
CA GLY A 143 17.34 -11.98 3.28
C GLY A 143 17.28 -10.65 2.52
N LEU A 144 18.01 -9.63 2.99
CA LEU A 144 18.14 -8.34 2.31
C LEU A 144 18.82 -8.50 0.93
N ALA A 145 19.83 -9.35 0.81
CA ALA A 145 20.46 -9.62 -0.48
C ALA A 145 19.52 -10.31 -1.47
N GLN A 146 18.67 -11.22 -1.00
CA GLN A 146 17.63 -11.85 -1.82
C GLN A 146 16.52 -10.86 -2.21
N ALA A 147 16.09 -9.99 -1.28
CA ALA A 147 15.10 -8.96 -1.53
C ALA A 147 15.48 -8.04 -2.70
N LYS A 148 16.78 -7.76 -2.87
CA LYS A 148 17.31 -6.94 -3.97
C LYS A 148 17.13 -7.57 -5.34
N GLN A 149 16.93 -8.88 -5.44
CA GLN A 149 16.76 -9.62 -6.69
C GLN A 149 15.30 -9.91 -7.03
N ARG A 150 14.36 -9.44 -6.19
CA ARG A 150 12.92 -9.65 -6.43
C ARG A 150 12.45 -8.89 -7.67
N GLU A 151 11.32 -9.34 -8.24
CA GLU A 151 10.72 -8.75 -9.43
C GLU A 151 10.28 -7.30 -9.19
N LEU A 152 10.32 -6.47 -10.25
CA LEU A 152 9.95 -5.05 -10.22
C LEU A 152 8.59 -4.79 -9.55
N TRP A 153 7.57 -5.62 -9.85
CA TRP A 153 6.23 -5.42 -9.30
C TRP A 153 6.21 -5.46 -7.76
N ARG A 154 7.12 -6.23 -7.14
CA ARG A 154 7.25 -6.31 -5.68
C ARG A 154 7.79 -5.00 -5.10
N ALA A 155 8.74 -4.38 -5.78
CA ALA A 155 9.26 -3.07 -5.42
C ALA A 155 8.17 -2.00 -5.54
N ILE A 156 7.37 -2.01 -6.62
CA ILE A 156 6.22 -1.11 -6.78
C ILE A 156 5.19 -1.32 -5.66
N HIS A 157 4.85 -2.57 -5.35
CA HIS A 157 3.89 -2.89 -4.28
C HIS A 157 4.42 -2.49 -2.90
N ALA A 158 5.73 -2.68 -2.65
CA ALA A 158 6.39 -2.31 -1.41
C ALA A 158 6.39 -0.80 -1.11
N LEU A 159 6.32 0.06 -2.14
CA LEU A 159 6.17 1.50 -1.96
C LEU A 159 4.86 1.89 -1.24
N GLY A 160 3.85 1.01 -1.24
CA GLY A 160 2.59 1.26 -0.56
C GLY A 160 1.79 2.43 -1.15
N ILE A 161 1.88 2.64 -2.47
CA ILE A 161 1.10 3.66 -3.17
C ILE A 161 -0.41 3.40 -2.92
N PRO A 162 -1.19 4.39 -2.48
CA PRO A 162 -2.61 4.19 -2.21
C PRO A 162 -3.35 3.61 -3.42
N ASN A 163 -4.30 2.72 -3.16
CA ASN A 163 -5.13 2.03 -4.17
C ASN A 163 -4.36 1.08 -5.11
N ILE A 164 -3.07 0.84 -4.89
CA ILE A 164 -2.29 -0.12 -5.66
C ILE A 164 -2.11 -1.42 -4.86
N GLY A 165 -2.87 -2.43 -5.26
CA GLY A 165 -2.70 -3.80 -4.80
C GLY A 165 -1.68 -4.57 -5.64
N MET A 166 -1.41 -5.81 -5.24
CA MET A 166 -0.43 -6.69 -5.90
C MET A 166 -0.70 -6.84 -7.42
N GLN A 167 -1.96 -7.03 -7.82
CA GLN A 167 -2.29 -7.21 -9.24
C GLN A 167 -2.01 -5.93 -10.04
N THR A 168 -2.44 -4.76 -9.55
CA THR A 168 -2.16 -3.48 -10.20
C THR A 168 -0.65 -3.21 -10.27
N ALA A 169 0.12 -3.56 -9.24
CA ALA A 169 1.58 -3.44 -9.26
C ALA A 169 2.20 -4.31 -10.36
N LYS A 170 1.71 -5.55 -10.56
CA LYS A 170 2.14 -6.42 -11.67
C LYS A 170 1.82 -5.82 -13.04
N ASP A 171 0.63 -5.25 -13.21
CA ASP A 171 0.20 -4.65 -14.47
C ASP A 171 1.00 -3.37 -14.77
N LEU A 172 1.30 -2.55 -13.75
CA LEU A 172 2.20 -1.41 -13.86
C LEU A 172 3.63 -1.81 -14.24
N ALA A 173 4.18 -2.85 -13.59
CA ALA A 173 5.51 -3.35 -13.90
C ALA A 173 5.61 -3.82 -15.36
N ARG A 174 4.61 -4.55 -15.85
CA ARG A 174 4.56 -5.00 -17.25
C ARG A 174 4.47 -3.84 -18.24
N HIS A 175 3.69 -2.82 -17.92
CA HIS A 175 3.47 -1.67 -18.80
C HIS A 175 4.69 -0.76 -18.86
N PHE A 176 5.20 -0.33 -17.71
CA PHE A 176 6.29 0.63 -17.62
C PHE A 176 7.69 0.02 -17.73
N ARG A 177 7.83 -1.28 -17.46
CA ARG A 177 9.08 -2.04 -17.55
C ARG A 177 10.18 -1.60 -16.59
N SER A 178 10.08 -0.41 -16.00
CA SER A 178 11.02 0.10 -14.99
C SER A 178 10.33 1.03 -14.01
N LEU A 179 10.87 1.12 -12.80
CA LEU A 179 10.40 2.08 -11.81
C LEU A 179 10.66 3.52 -12.25
N ASP A 180 11.75 3.77 -12.99
CA ASP A 180 12.08 5.10 -13.53
C ASP A 180 11.04 5.58 -14.55
N ALA A 181 10.55 4.68 -15.41
CA ALA A 181 9.48 4.99 -16.35
C ALA A 181 8.16 5.29 -15.62
N LEU A 182 7.82 4.51 -14.57
CA LEU A 182 6.65 4.75 -13.75
C LEU A 182 6.76 6.07 -12.95
N GLU A 183 7.93 6.37 -12.37
CA GLU A 183 8.20 7.62 -11.65
C GLU A 183 8.02 8.85 -12.55
N SER A 184 8.36 8.72 -13.83
CA SER A 184 8.29 9.79 -14.84
C SER A 184 6.93 9.89 -15.54
N ALA A 185 5.99 8.96 -15.25
CA ALA A 185 4.71 8.87 -15.94
C ALA A 185 3.86 10.14 -15.77
N GLN A 186 3.13 10.47 -16.82
CA GLN A 186 2.16 11.55 -16.86
C GLN A 186 0.74 10.98 -16.92
N ALA A 187 -0.26 11.83 -16.70
CA ALA A 187 -1.66 11.39 -16.76
C ALA A 187 -2.04 10.73 -18.10
N ALA A 188 -1.43 11.17 -19.20
CA ALA A 188 -1.66 10.61 -20.53
C ALA A 188 -1.07 9.20 -20.73
N ASP A 189 -0.12 8.79 -19.88
CA ASP A 189 0.46 7.44 -19.90
C ASP A 189 -0.41 6.44 -19.13
N LEU A 190 -1.35 6.92 -18.33
CA LEU A 190 -2.23 6.13 -17.48
C LEU A 190 -3.66 6.09 -18.00
N LEU A 191 -4.14 7.20 -18.57
CA LEU A 191 -5.54 7.40 -18.95
C LEU A 191 -5.68 8.07 -20.33
N ILE A 192 -6.60 7.55 -21.16
CA ILE A 192 -7.06 8.22 -22.37
C ILE A 192 -8.23 9.12 -21.99
N THR A 193 -8.07 10.43 -22.19
CA THR A 193 -9.16 11.40 -22.00
C THR A 193 -9.96 11.56 -23.27
N LYS A 194 -11.27 11.29 -23.21
CA LYS A 194 -12.21 11.46 -24.34
C LYS A 194 -13.16 12.61 -24.06
N VAL A 195 -13.31 13.51 -25.02
CA VAL A 195 -14.30 14.60 -24.96
C VAL A 195 -15.48 14.20 -25.84
N GLY A 196 -16.63 14.01 -25.22
CA GLY A 196 -17.88 13.67 -25.91
C GLY A 196 -18.46 14.87 -26.69
N LYS A 197 -19.33 14.60 -27.67
CA LYS A 197 -19.99 15.62 -28.54
C LYS A 197 -20.75 16.69 -27.76
N LYS A 198 -21.13 16.46 -26.52
CA LYS A 198 -21.84 17.43 -25.64
C LYS A 198 -20.92 18.06 -24.60
N GLY A 199 -19.59 18.00 -24.77
CA GLY A 199 -18.60 18.55 -23.83
C GLY A 199 -18.37 17.72 -22.57
N GLY A 200 -18.98 16.54 -22.42
CA GLY A 200 -18.70 15.64 -21.32
C GLY A 200 -17.30 15.02 -21.43
N ILE A 201 -16.56 14.97 -20.32
CA ILE A 201 -15.24 14.35 -20.25
C ILE A 201 -15.40 12.94 -19.70
N SER A 202 -14.78 11.95 -20.34
CA SER A 202 -14.66 10.59 -19.85
C SER A 202 -13.22 10.12 -19.91
N HIS A 203 -12.85 9.19 -19.03
CA HIS A 203 -11.51 8.62 -18.98
C HIS A 203 -11.59 7.12 -19.22
N GLU A 204 -10.69 6.61 -20.04
CA GLU A 204 -10.53 5.19 -20.30
C GLU A 204 -9.15 4.74 -19.82
N SER A 205 -9.09 3.64 -19.08
CA SER A 205 -7.85 3.10 -18.54
C SER A 205 -6.96 2.54 -19.65
N ILE A 206 -5.69 2.91 -19.67
CA ILE A 206 -4.67 2.30 -20.52
C ILE A 206 -4.23 0.96 -19.91
N ILE A 207 -4.12 0.93 -18.59
CA ILE A 207 -3.66 -0.22 -17.82
C ILE A 207 -4.85 -0.78 -17.03
N SER A 208 -5.04 -2.09 -17.07
CA SER A 208 -6.12 -2.76 -16.31
C SER A 208 -6.06 -2.39 -14.82
N GLY A 209 -7.21 -2.03 -14.24
CA GLY A 209 -7.31 -1.64 -12.83
C GLY A 209 -6.79 -0.22 -12.50
N VAL A 210 -6.28 0.55 -13.49
CA VAL A 210 -5.80 1.92 -13.29
C VAL A 210 -6.85 2.91 -13.76
N GLY A 211 -7.85 3.19 -12.93
CA GLY A 211 -8.83 4.27 -13.15
C GLY A 211 -8.30 5.63 -12.70
N VAL A 212 -9.20 6.63 -12.72
CA VAL A 212 -8.86 8.02 -12.34
C VAL A 212 -8.25 8.12 -10.94
N GLU A 213 -8.85 7.45 -9.96
CA GLU A 213 -8.40 7.45 -8.56
C GLU A 213 -6.99 6.86 -8.39
N VAL A 214 -6.74 5.71 -9.03
CA VAL A 214 -5.43 5.05 -9.01
C VAL A 214 -4.38 5.90 -9.73
N SER A 215 -4.75 6.49 -10.87
CA SER A 215 -3.89 7.40 -11.62
C SER A 215 -3.48 8.61 -10.76
N GLN A 216 -4.43 9.23 -10.05
CA GLN A 216 -4.16 10.34 -9.13
C GLN A 216 -3.25 9.90 -7.97
N SER A 217 -3.46 8.68 -7.44
CA SER A 217 -2.59 8.14 -6.38
C SER A 217 -1.15 7.95 -6.85
N ILE A 218 -0.94 7.45 -8.08
CA ILE A 218 0.40 7.29 -8.67
C ILE A 218 1.08 8.65 -8.84
N LEU A 219 0.42 9.58 -9.53
CA LEU A 219 0.97 10.90 -9.82
C LEU A 219 1.23 11.69 -8.52
N GLY A 220 0.30 11.63 -7.56
CA GLY A 220 0.45 12.26 -6.26
C GLY A 220 1.61 11.68 -5.45
N PHE A 221 1.78 10.35 -5.49
CA PHE A 221 2.88 9.69 -4.81
C PHE A 221 4.25 10.15 -5.33
N PHE A 222 4.48 10.13 -6.63
CA PHE A 222 5.75 10.54 -7.22
C PHE A 222 5.95 12.05 -7.32
N SER A 223 4.92 12.87 -7.11
CA SER A 223 5.08 14.32 -6.95
C SER A 223 5.69 14.71 -5.59
N ASP A 224 5.57 13.86 -4.57
CA ASP A 224 6.12 14.09 -3.24
C ASP A 224 7.65 13.88 -3.25
N PRO A 225 8.44 14.89 -2.86
CA PRO A 225 9.89 14.77 -2.77
C PRO A 225 10.36 13.62 -1.87
N GLN A 226 9.67 13.38 -0.76
CA GLN A 226 10.02 12.29 0.17
C GLN A 226 9.92 10.91 -0.52
N HIS A 227 8.87 10.68 -1.28
CA HIS A 227 8.69 9.40 -1.98
C HIS A 227 9.70 9.22 -3.12
N ARG A 228 10.09 10.30 -3.80
CA ARG A 228 11.19 10.25 -4.76
C ARG A 228 12.52 9.91 -4.11
N ASP A 229 12.76 10.39 -2.90
CA ASP A 229 13.95 10.01 -2.14
C ASP A 229 13.92 8.53 -1.73
N TRP A 230 12.73 7.95 -1.48
CA TRP A 230 12.60 6.50 -1.30
C TRP A 230 13.04 5.72 -2.56
N VAL A 231 12.61 6.15 -3.74
CA VAL A 231 13.02 5.52 -5.00
C VAL A 231 14.53 5.62 -5.20
N LYS A 232 15.13 6.77 -4.88
CA LYS A 232 16.60 6.93 -4.92
C LYS A 232 17.30 5.99 -3.94
N ALA A 233 16.77 5.84 -2.71
CA ALA A 233 17.32 4.92 -1.71
C ALA A 233 17.23 3.46 -2.18
N MET A 234 16.10 3.04 -2.76
CA MET A 234 15.94 1.69 -3.33
C MET A 234 16.96 1.43 -4.45
N ARG A 235 17.17 2.42 -5.32
CA ARG A 235 18.18 2.35 -6.39
C ARG A 235 19.59 2.26 -5.82
N ALA A 236 19.94 3.11 -4.87
CA ALA A 236 21.25 3.10 -4.20
C ALA A 236 21.51 1.79 -3.44
N ALA A 237 20.48 1.18 -2.87
CA ALA A 237 20.55 -0.13 -2.24
C ALA A 237 20.75 -1.30 -3.23
N GLY A 238 20.59 -1.05 -4.53
CA GLY A 238 20.77 -2.06 -5.59
C GLY A 238 19.56 -2.99 -5.75
N LEU A 239 18.34 -2.50 -5.48
CA LEU A 239 17.13 -3.27 -5.81
C LEU A 239 16.99 -3.43 -7.33
N ASN A 240 16.43 -4.56 -7.74
CA ASN A 240 15.99 -4.75 -9.11
C ASN A 240 14.77 -3.87 -9.39
N LEU A 241 14.95 -2.78 -10.10
CA LEU A 241 13.95 -1.77 -10.43
C LEU A 241 13.57 -1.77 -11.92
N ALA A 242 13.86 -2.85 -12.62
CA ALA A 242 13.49 -3.04 -14.02
C ALA A 242 13.05 -4.48 -14.26
N GLU A 243 12.11 -4.66 -15.16
CA GLU A 243 11.80 -5.97 -15.70
C GLU A 243 12.96 -6.44 -16.56
N ALA A 244 13.36 -7.68 -16.37
CA ALA A 244 14.28 -8.31 -17.32
C ALA A 244 13.68 -8.24 -18.73
N ASP A 245 14.50 -7.99 -19.72
CA ASP A 245 14.04 -8.11 -21.09
C ASP A 245 13.47 -9.52 -21.28
N ILE A 246 12.20 -9.60 -21.63
CA ILE A 246 11.56 -10.86 -21.96
C ILE A 246 12.19 -11.30 -23.31
N ALA A 247 13.36 -11.87 -23.23
CA ALA A 247 13.90 -12.64 -24.32
C ALA A 247 13.12 -13.95 -24.33
N SER A 248 11.99 -13.93 -24.97
CA SER A 248 11.21 -15.04 -25.51
C SER A 248 9.73 -14.97 -25.17
N THR A 249 8.99 -14.33 -26.05
CA THR A 249 7.63 -14.80 -26.33
C THR A 249 7.74 -16.27 -26.70
N VAL A 250 7.28 -17.18 -25.85
CA VAL A 250 7.29 -18.60 -26.14
C VAL A 250 6.29 -18.83 -27.28
N GLU A 251 6.80 -19.31 -28.41
CA GLU A 251 5.96 -19.65 -29.56
C GLU A 251 4.85 -20.62 -29.13
N GLY A 252 3.61 -20.30 -29.44
CA GLY A 252 2.44 -21.06 -28.98
C GLY A 252 1.76 -20.58 -27.69
N VAL A 253 2.39 -19.67 -26.91
CA VAL A 253 1.81 -19.07 -25.70
C VAL A 253 1.50 -17.60 -25.90
N ALA A 254 2.36 -16.88 -26.59
CA ALA A 254 2.23 -15.44 -26.81
C ALA A 254 0.91 -15.07 -27.49
N GLY A 255 0.20 -14.07 -26.91
CA GLY A 255 -1.07 -13.55 -27.43
C GLY A 255 -2.29 -14.44 -27.18
N LYS A 256 -2.14 -15.63 -26.59
CA LYS A 256 -3.25 -16.52 -26.27
C LYS A 256 -3.78 -16.30 -24.87
N THR A 257 -5.09 -16.55 -24.70
CA THR A 257 -5.73 -16.52 -23.37
C THR A 257 -5.88 -17.95 -22.87
N PHE A 258 -5.44 -18.20 -21.64
CA PHE A 258 -5.49 -19.50 -20.96
C PHE A 258 -6.48 -19.45 -19.80
N VAL A 259 -7.16 -20.56 -19.56
CA VAL A 259 -7.98 -20.77 -18.37
C VAL A 259 -7.39 -21.95 -17.59
N LEU A 260 -6.98 -21.69 -16.34
CA LEU A 260 -6.40 -22.71 -15.48
C LEU A 260 -7.53 -23.45 -14.75
N THR A 261 -7.82 -24.68 -15.17
CA THR A 261 -8.84 -25.55 -14.55
C THR A 261 -8.19 -26.76 -13.88
N GLY A 262 -8.80 -27.27 -12.81
CA GLY A 262 -8.31 -28.45 -12.10
C GLY A 262 -7.07 -28.20 -11.24
N THR A 263 -6.41 -29.26 -10.79
CA THR A 263 -5.18 -29.27 -10.00
C THR A 263 -3.99 -29.51 -10.93
N LEU A 264 -2.99 -28.63 -10.85
CA LEU A 264 -1.76 -28.79 -11.60
C LEU A 264 -0.81 -29.74 -10.84
N PRO A 265 -0.17 -30.73 -11.50
CA PRO A 265 0.58 -31.78 -10.82
C PRO A 265 1.88 -31.28 -10.17
N THR A 266 2.49 -30.23 -10.72
CA THR A 266 3.86 -29.78 -10.35
C THR A 266 3.98 -28.30 -10.03
N LEU A 267 2.92 -27.50 -10.23
CA LEU A 267 2.94 -26.07 -10.07
C LEU A 267 1.72 -25.58 -9.29
N GLY A 268 1.88 -24.55 -8.46
CA GLY A 268 0.77 -23.78 -7.92
C GLY A 268 0.03 -23.01 -9.03
N ARG A 269 -1.26 -22.68 -8.83
CA ARG A 269 -2.04 -21.92 -9.82
C ARG A 269 -1.44 -20.55 -10.09
N ASP A 270 -0.91 -19.90 -9.05
CA ASP A 270 -0.27 -18.57 -9.17
C ASP A 270 1.06 -18.66 -9.91
N GLU A 271 1.86 -19.71 -9.66
CA GLU A 271 3.10 -19.97 -10.40
C GLU A 271 2.83 -20.26 -11.87
N ALA A 272 1.83 -21.06 -12.18
CA ALA A 272 1.44 -21.36 -13.56
C ALA A 272 0.94 -20.11 -14.30
N ARG A 273 0.16 -19.27 -13.62
CA ARG A 273 -0.26 -17.97 -14.14
C ARG A 273 0.95 -17.10 -14.48
N ASP A 274 1.87 -16.94 -13.54
CA ASP A 274 3.07 -16.12 -13.71
C ASP A 274 3.94 -16.63 -14.88
N LEU A 275 4.06 -17.94 -15.06
CA LEU A 275 4.80 -18.52 -16.19
C LEU A 275 4.13 -18.25 -17.54
N ILE A 276 2.80 -18.43 -17.64
CA ILE A 276 2.03 -18.13 -18.86
C ILE A 276 2.16 -16.64 -19.21
N GLU A 277 2.02 -15.79 -18.21
CA GLU A 277 2.09 -14.35 -18.40
C GLU A 277 3.51 -13.89 -18.76
N LYS A 278 4.55 -14.49 -18.17
CA LYS A 278 5.96 -14.29 -18.56
C LYS A 278 6.23 -14.75 -19.99
N ALA A 279 5.53 -15.78 -20.46
CA ALA A 279 5.62 -16.28 -21.83
C ALA A 279 4.81 -15.47 -22.86
N GLY A 280 4.17 -14.35 -22.44
CA GLY A 280 3.37 -13.49 -23.31
C GLY A 280 1.90 -13.90 -23.48
N GLY A 281 1.42 -14.89 -22.71
CA GLY A 281 0.01 -15.28 -22.64
C GLY A 281 -0.80 -14.44 -21.65
N LYS A 282 -2.12 -14.63 -21.65
CA LYS A 282 -3.04 -14.06 -20.68
C LYS A 282 -3.76 -15.19 -19.92
N VAL A 283 -4.06 -14.99 -18.63
CA VAL A 283 -4.84 -15.96 -17.85
C VAL A 283 -6.17 -15.34 -17.45
N SER A 284 -7.29 -16.01 -17.85
CA SER A 284 -8.67 -15.64 -17.49
C SER A 284 -9.21 -16.56 -16.41
N GLY A 285 -10.11 -16.06 -15.58
CA GLY A 285 -10.79 -16.86 -14.54
C GLY A 285 -11.95 -17.70 -15.07
N SER A 286 -12.44 -17.41 -16.28
CA SER A 286 -13.52 -18.14 -16.95
C SER A 286 -13.34 -18.09 -18.47
N VAL A 287 -13.94 -19.04 -19.16
CA VAL A 287 -14.05 -19.07 -20.63
C VAL A 287 -15.06 -18.06 -21.10
#